data_de677070f5de40982f674b72de962a22
#
_entry.id   de677070f5de40982f674b72de962a22
#
_cell.length_a   1.000
_cell.length_b   1.000
_cell.length_c   1.000
_cell.angle_alpha   90.00
_cell.angle_beta   90.00
_cell.angle_gamma   90.00
#
_symmetry.space_group_name_H-M   'P 1'
#
loop_
_entity.id
_entity.type
_entity.pdbx_description
1 polymer ?
#
loop_
_entity_poly.entity_id
_entity_poly.type
_entity_poly.pdbx_seq_one_letter_code
_entity_poly.pdbx_strand_id
1 'polypeptide(L)'
;MLFSGSGTDMVIRSLRLKNYRNYDLLDMSFDPKTNILYGDNAQGKTNILEALYLSGTTKSHRGTKDRDMIQFGHDEAHLEMVVEKKGLTFQIDMHLKKNSPKGIAIDRIPIRKASELFGIVHFVFFSPEDLNLSLIHISEPTRQEAIS
;
A
#
# COMPACT_ATOMS: atom_id res chain seq x y z
N MET A 1 -12.52 -1.12 -5.28
CA MET A 1 -12.13 -1.69 -3.99
C MET A 1 -12.14 -0.65 -2.91
N LEU A 2 -12.54 -1.05 -1.74
CA LEU A 2 -12.64 -0.19 -0.58
C LEU A 2 -11.62 -0.60 0.46
N PHE A 3 -11.00 0.38 1.09
CA PHE A 3 -10.14 0.08 2.23
C PHE A 3 -10.22 1.20 3.25
N SER A 4 -9.94 0.85 4.49
CA SER A 4 -9.86 1.83 5.57
C SER A 4 -9.04 1.22 6.70
N GLY A 5 -8.61 2.05 7.61
CA GLY A 5 -7.96 1.56 8.81
C GLY A 5 -8.99 0.86 9.69
N SER A 6 -8.64 -0.29 10.24
CA SER A 6 -9.55 -1.00 11.10
C SER A 6 -9.45 -0.33 12.43
N GLY A 7 -9.24 0.12 13.13
CA GLY A 7 -9.25 0.90 14.31
C GLY A 7 -9.54 2.31 13.92
N THR A 8 -10.32 2.94 14.65
CA THR A 8 -10.77 4.28 14.34
C THR A 8 -9.64 5.30 14.38
N ASP A 9 -8.48 4.91 14.89
CA ASP A 9 -7.40 5.85 15.12
C ASP A 9 -6.36 5.88 14.02
N MET A 10 -6.43 4.97 13.06
CA MET A 10 -5.39 4.86 12.04
C MET A 10 -5.88 5.37 10.70
N VAL A 11 -5.08 6.21 10.07
CA VAL A 11 -5.37 6.79 8.77
C VAL A 11 -4.15 6.62 7.88
N ILE A 12 -4.36 6.15 6.65
CA ILE A 12 -3.29 6.11 5.67
C ILE A 12 -3.24 7.47 5.00
N ARG A 13 -2.09 8.12 5.05
CA ARG A 13 -1.93 9.45 4.48
C ARG A 13 -1.40 9.43 3.07
N SER A 14 -0.45 8.56 2.79
CA SER A 14 0.14 8.52 1.45
C SER A 14 0.79 7.18 1.18
N LEU A 15 1.02 6.93 -0.09
CA LEU A 15 1.74 5.76 -0.57
C LEU A 15 2.64 6.20 -1.71
N ARG A 16 3.89 5.82 -1.65
CA ARG A 16 4.84 6.07 -2.72
C ARG A 16 5.46 4.74 -3.13
N LEU A 17 5.49 4.48 -4.42
CA LEU A 17 6.05 3.26 -4.97
C LEU A 17 7.12 3.61 -5.99
N LYS A 18 8.18 2.82 -6.02
CA LYS A 18 9.23 2.97 -7.02
C LYS A 18 9.62 1.60 -7.53
N ASN A 19 9.56 1.43 -8.85
CA ASN A 19 9.90 0.18 -9.52
C ASN A 19 9.10 -1.01 -8.99
N TYR A 20 7.83 -0.75 -8.70
CA TYR A 20 6.93 -1.76 -8.17
C TYR A 20 5.90 -2.13 -9.23
N ARG A 21 5.88 -3.40 -9.62
CA ARG A 21 4.98 -3.88 -10.64
C ARG A 21 5.14 -3.05 -11.92
N ASN A 22 4.07 -2.42 -12.39
CA ASN A 22 4.13 -1.59 -13.58
C ASN A 22 4.35 -0.11 -13.29
N TYR A 23 4.66 0.23 -12.06
CA TYR A 23 4.89 1.61 -11.69
C TYR A 23 6.37 1.93 -11.60
N ASP A 24 6.82 2.86 -12.43
CA ASP A 24 8.16 3.42 -12.27
C ASP A 24 8.19 4.27 -11.02
N LEU A 25 7.17 5.09 -10.87
CA LEU A 25 7.01 5.94 -9.70
C LEU A 25 5.53 6.25 -9.53
N LEU A 26 5.04 6.02 -8.35
CA LEU A 26 3.67 6.40 -7.98
C LEU A 26 3.74 7.18 -6.68
N ASP A 27 2.99 8.26 -6.60
CA ASP A 27 2.91 9.06 -5.39
C ASP A 27 1.45 9.42 -5.21
N MET A 28 0.80 8.87 -4.20
CA MET A 28 -0.61 9.07 -3.93
C MET A 28 -0.84 9.58 -2.52
N SER A 29 -1.77 10.50 -2.40
CA SER A 29 -2.27 10.92 -1.09
C SER A 29 -3.69 10.42 -0.94
N PHE A 30 -4.10 10.16 0.29
CA PHE A 30 -5.40 9.58 0.56
C PHE A 30 -6.24 10.48 1.45
N ASP A 31 -7.54 10.34 1.27
CA ASP A 31 -8.50 11.00 2.14
C ASP A 31 -8.39 10.41 3.54
N PRO A 32 -8.44 11.22 4.59
CA PRO A 32 -8.28 10.69 5.95
C PRO A 32 -9.39 9.78 6.44
N LYS A 33 -10.51 9.71 5.76
CA LYS A 33 -11.61 8.86 6.21
C LYS A 33 -11.64 7.54 5.47
N THR A 34 -12.16 7.53 4.27
CA THR A 34 -12.33 6.31 3.50
C THR A 34 -11.95 6.58 2.07
N ASN A 35 -11.23 5.65 1.49
CA ASN A 35 -10.82 5.76 0.09
C ASN A 35 -11.33 4.57 -0.68
N ILE A 36 -11.84 4.83 -1.87
CA ILE A 36 -12.34 3.79 -2.74
C ILE A 36 -11.62 3.93 -4.06
N LEU A 37 -10.97 2.86 -4.47
CA LEU A 37 -10.26 2.86 -5.73
C LEU A 37 -11.16 2.28 -6.80
N TYR A 38 -11.37 3.03 -7.88
CA TYR A 38 -12.13 2.51 -8.98
C TYR A 38 -11.59 3.08 -10.29
N GLY A 39 -12.03 2.50 -11.38
CA GLY A 39 -11.56 2.90 -12.68
C GLY A 39 -11.60 1.70 -13.60
N ASP A 40 -11.17 1.88 -14.82
CA ASP A 40 -11.19 0.81 -15.80
C ASP A 40 -10.05 -0.16 -15.66
N ASN A 41 -9.01 0.22 -14.95
CA ASN A 41 -7.84 -0.64 -14.80
C ASN A 41 -7.88 -1.38 -13.48
N ALA A 42 -8.52 -2.54 -13.49
CA ALA A 42 -8.63 -3.37 -12.29
C ALA A 42 -7.25 -3.80 -11.79
N GLN A 43 -6.31 -4.04 -12.71
CA GLN A 43 -4.97 -4.48 -12.34
C GLN A 43 -4.24 -3.40 -11.55
N GLY A 44 -4.35 -2.14 -11.97
CA GLY A 44 -3.72 -1.05 -11.24
C GLY A 44 -4.28 -0.89 -9.84
N LYS A 45 -5.60 -1.02 -9.69
CA LYS A 45 -6.21 -0.93 -8.37
C LYS A 45 -5.75 -2.05 -7.47
N THR A 46 -5.68 -3.26 -8.00
CA THR A 46 -5.23 -4.42 -7.23
C THR A 46 -3.78 -4.26 -6.80
N ASN A 47 -2.95 -3.72 -7.68
CA ASN A 47 -1.55 -3.52 -7.35
C ASN A 47 -1.36 -2.49 -6.23
N ILE A 48 -2.16 -1.45 -6.21
CA ILE A 48 -2.10 -0.46 -5.15
C ILE A 48 -2.54 -1.05 -3.82
N LEU A 49 -3.61 -1.84 -3.82
CA LEU A 49 -4.05 -2.50 -2.59
C LEU A 49 -3.03 -3.50 -2.10
N GLU A 50 -2.39 -4.21 -3.03
CA GLU A 50 -1.32 -5.12 -2.66
C GLU A 50 -0.19 -4.37 -1.97
N ALA A 51 0.19 -3.21 -2.52
CA ALA A 51 1.27 -2.42 -1.93
C ALA A 51 0.91 -1.94 -0.53
N LEU A 52 -0.33 -1.52 -0.32
CA LEU A 52 -0.78 -1.09 1.00
C LEU A 52 -0.74 -2.25 1.99
N TYR A 53 -1.26 -3.39 1.57
CA TYR A 53 -1.28 -4.56 2.43
C TYR A 53 0.14 -5.05 2.74
N LEU A 54 0.99 -5.07 1.74
CA LEU A 54 2.38 -5.46 1.90
C LEU A 54 3.09 -4.54 2.88
N SER A 55 2.88 -3.26 2.75
CA SER A 55 3.54 -2.27 3.62
C SER A 55 3.09 -2.39 5.07
N GLY A 56 1.92 -2.94 5.31
CA GLY A 56 1.41 -3.07 6.67
C GLY A 56 1.57 -4.46 7.27
N THR A 57 1.77 -5.47 6.44
CA THR A 57 1.79 -6.86 6.92
C THR A 57 3.03 -7.63 6.53
N THR A 58 3.85 -7.08 5.66
CA THR A 58 5.07 -7.65 5.10
C THR A 58 4.85 -8.73 4.06
N LYS A 59 3.61 -9.03 3.72
CA LYS A 59 3.30 -10.05 2.70
C LYS A 59 2.23 -9.56 1.75
N SER A 60 2.27 -10.07 0.53
CA SER A 60 1.22 -9.78 -0.45
C SER A 60 -0.05 -10.51 -0.07
N HIS A 61 -1.19 -9.83 -0.17
CA HIS A 61 -2.48 -10.48 0.09
C HIS A 61 -2.83 -11.50 -0.99
N ARG A 62 -2.11 -11.48 -2.10
CA ARG A 62 -2.27 -12.46 -3.18
C ARG A 62 -1.27 -13.60 -3.07
N GLY A 63 -0.42 -13.58 -2.06
CA GLY A 63 0.59 -14.61 -1.89
C GLY A 63 1.76 -14.51 -2.86
N THR A 64 1.90 -13.36 -3.51
CA THR A 64 2.99 -13.16 -4.47
C THR A 64 4.32 -13.04 -3.76
N LYS A 65 5.35 -13.63 -4.36
CA LYS A 65 6.69 -13.53 -3.80
C LYS A 65 7.26 -12.13 -4.03
N ASP A 66 8.14 -11.70 -3.15
CA ASP A 66 8.72 -10.37 -3.21
C ASP A 66 9.34 -10.07 -4.57
N ARG A 67 10.10 -11.03 -5.10
CA ARG A 67 10.78 -10.82 -6.35
C ARG A 67 9.83 -10.59 -7.53
N ASP A 68 8.64 -11.14 -7.44
CA ASP A 68 7.67 -11.02 -8.53
C ASP A 68 6.88 -9.73 -8.45
N MET A 69 7.04 -8.97 -7.39
CA MET A 69 6.42 -7.65 -7.27
C MET A 69 7.36 -6.54 -7.72
N ILE A 70 8.63 -6.84 -7.90
CA ILE A 70 9.59 -5.87 -8.41
C ILE A 70 9.36 -5.70 -9.90
N GLN A 71 9.41 -4.47 -10.37
CA GLN A 71 9.17 -4.17 -11.77
C GLN A 71 10.16 -4.93 -12.66
N PHE A 72 9.66 -5.41 -13.78
CA PHE A 72 10.49 -6.13 -14.74
C PHE A 72 11.67 -5.26 -15.17
N GLY A 73 12.86 -5.85 -15.17
CA GLY A 73 14.07 -5.12 -15.54
C GLY A 73 14.77 -4.45 -14.37
N HIS A 74 14.22 -4.56 -13.17
CA HIS A 74 14.84 -3.99 -11.98
C HIS A 74 15.10 -5.08 -10.96
N ASP A 75 16.06 -4.80 -10.06
CA ASP A 75 16.42 -5.75 -9.01
C ASP A 75 15.86 -5.36 -7.67
N GLU A 76 15.31 -4.16 -7.55
CA GLU A 76 14.84 -3.63 -6.30
C GLU A 76 13.59 -2.78 -6.51
N ALA A 77 12.76 -2.73 -5.48
CA ALA A 77 11.61 -1.86 -5.46
C ALA A 77 11.49 -1.23 -4.08
N HIS A 78 10.91 -0.07 -4.02
CA HIS A 78 10.72 0.65 -2.77
C HIS A 78 9.26 1.00 -2.57
N LEU A 79 8.78 0.82 -1.35
CA LEU A 79 7.46 1.24 -0.96
C LEU A 79 7.59 2.13 0.26
N GLU A 80 6.86 3.22 0.28
CA GLU A 80 6.84 4.10 1.43
C GLU A 80 5.38 4.40 1.73
N MET A 81 4.93 4.09 2.92
CA MET A 81 3.56 4.36 3.34
C MET A 81 3.61 5.22 4.58
N VAL A 82 2.85 6.30 4.57
CA VAL A 82 2.76 7.19 5.71
C VAL A 82 1.39 7.00 6.34
N VAL A 83 1.38 6.69 7.62
CA VAL A 83 0.14 6.52 8.37
C VAL A 83 0.13 7.44 9.57
N GLU A 84 -1.05 7.78 10.01
CA GLU A 84 -1.24 8.59 11.20
C GLU A 84 -2.10 7.79 12.16
N LYS A 85 -1.65 7.68 13.40
CA LYS A 85 -2.36 6.93 14.42
C LYS A 85 -2.33 7.72 15.72
N LYS A 86 -3.50 8.06 16.23
CA LYS A 86 -3.63 8.81 17.47
C LYS A 86 -2.81 10.10 17.47
N GLY A 87 -2.81 10.77 16.33
CA GLY A 87 -2.10 12.03 16.21
C GLY A 87 -0.61 11.90 15.94
N LEU A 88 -0.09 10.70 15.89
CA LEU A 88 1.32 10.45 15.59
C LEU A 88 1.46 9.97 14.16
N THR A 89 2.46 10.48 13.46
CA THR A 89 2.72 10.10 12.09
C THR A 89 3.87 9.11 12.04
N PHE A 90 3.66 8.02 11.30
CA PHE A 90 4.69 7.00 11.11
C PHE A 90 4.97 6.83 9.63
N GLN A 91 6.24 6.72 9.29
CA GLN A 91 6.66 6.41 7.94
C GLN A 91 7.14 4.97 7.90
N ILE A 92 6.53 4.17 7.05
CA ILE A 92 6.90 2.78 6.90
C ILE A 92 7.57 2.63 5.55
N ASP A 93 8.81 2.20 5.57
CA ASP A 93 9.59 1.97 4.36
C ASP A 93 9.80 0.48 4.17
N MET A 94 9.63 0.03 2.95
CA MET A 94 9.92 -1.35 2.60
C MET A 94 10.76 -1.38 1.35
N HIS A 95 11.84 -2.13 1.40
CA HIS A 95 12.77 -2.26 0.30
C HIS A 95 12.78 -3.71 -0.14
N LEU A 96 12.18 -3.97 -1.29
CA LEU A 96 12.16 -5.31 -1.87
C LEU A 96 13.42 -5.54 -2.67
N LYS A 97 14.01 -6.70 -2.51
CA LYS A 97 15.24 -7.07 -3.19
C LYS A 97 15.06 -8.43 -3.84
N LYS A 98 15.58 -8.58 -5.04
CA LYS A 98 15.37 -9.78 -5.81
C LYS A 98 16.08 -11.00 -5.22
N ASN A 99 17.28 -10.80 -4.70
CA ASN A 99 18.14 -11.90 -4.26
C ASN A 99 18.50 -11.85 -2.78
N SER A 100 17.77 -11.10 -2.00
CA SER A 100 18.01 -11.03 -0.56
C SER A 100 16.72 -10.68 0.15
N PRO A 101 16.66 -10.87 1.47
CA PRO A 101 15.45 -10.54 2.23
C PRO A 101 15.14 -9.06 2.14
N LYS A 102 13.84 -8.75 2.20
CA LYS A 102 13.41 -7.37 2.18
C LYS A 102 13.81 -6.66 3.46
N GLY A 103 14.02 -5.37 3.34
CA GLY A 103 14.29 -4.51 4.49
C GLY A 103 13.04 -3.73 4.82
N ILE A 104 12.79 -3.52 6.10
CA ILE A 104 11.64 -2.78 6.59
C ILE A 104 12.11 -1.83 7.67
N ALA A 105 11.61 -0.60 7.63
CA ALA A 105 11.95 0.40 8.64
C ALA A 105 10.71 1.20 9.02
N ILE A 106 10.63 1.58 10.27
CA ILE A 106 9.61 2.50 10.78
C ILE A 106 10.36 3.75 11.21
N ASP A 107 9.98 4.88 10.62
CA ASP A 107 10.63 6.16 10.88
C ASP A 107 12.14 6.05 10.70
N ARG A 108 12.54 5.32 9.65
CA ARG A 108 13.93 5.09 9.26
C ARG A 108 14.73 4.21 10.22
N ILE A 109 14.05 3.59 11.17
CA ILE A 109 14.68 2.66 12.08
C ILE A 109 14.34 1.23 11.64
N PRO A 110 15.32 0.44 11.25
CA PRO A 110 15.04 -0.92 10.79
C PRO A 110 14.37 -1.76 11.85
N ILE A 111 13.40 -2.57 11.42
CA ILE A 111 12.75 -3.51 12.32
C ILE A 111 13.12 -4.92 11.93
N ARG A 112 12.98 -5.85 12.84
CA ARG A 112 13.34 -7.25 12.64
C ARG A 112 12.15 -8.16 12.56
N LYS A 113 11.03 -7.76 13.13
CA LYS A 113 9.84 -8.61 13.21
C LYS A 113 8.63 -7.88 12.64
N ALA A 114 7.85 -8.60 11.87
CA ALA A 114 6.62 -8.04 11.32
C ALA A 114 5.67 -7.58 12.42
N SER A 115 5.75 -8.20 13.59
CA SER A 115 4.86 -7.82 14.68
C SER A 115 5.04 -6.37 15.12
N GLU A 116 6.19 -5.77 14.83
CA GLU A 116 6.40 -4.37 15.15
C GLU A 116 5.51 -3.45 14.30
N LEU A 117 5.13 -3.90 13.10
CA LEU A 117 4.20 -3.15 12.28
C LEU A 117 2.77 -3.30 12.76
N PHE A 118 2.43 -4.47 13.30
CA PHE A 118 1.04 -4.76 13.66
C PHE A 118 0.52 -3.86 14.76
N GLY A 119 1.38 -3.27 15.54
CA GLY A 119 0.97 -2.30 16.54
C GLY A 119 0.61 -0.94 15.96
N ILE A 120 0.99 -0.70 14.71
CA ILE A 120 0.76 0.58 14.06
C ILE A 120 -0.30 0.47 12.97
N VAL A 121 -0.22 -0.57 12.14
CA VAL A 121 -1.03 -0.67 10.94
C VAL A 121 -2.11 -1.72 11.08
N HIS A 122 -3.34 -1.33 10.84
CA HIS A 122 -4.48 -2.23 10.84
C HIS A 122 -5.28 -1.96 9.57
N PHE A 123 -5.53 -3.02 8.79
CA PHE A 123 -6.28 -2.88 7.56
C PHE A 123 -7.53 -3.73 7.56
N VAL A 124 -8.54 -3.22 6.89
CA VAL A 124 -9.70 -4.01 6.52
C VAL A 124 -9.83 -3.89 5.01
N PHE A 125 -9.72 -5.01 4.33
CA PHE A 125 -9.86 -5.06 2.89
C PHE A 125 -11.18 -5.71 2.52
N PHE A 126 -11.84 -5.14 1.51
CA PHE A 126 -13.04 -5.70 0.95
C PHE A 126 -12.80 -5.97 -0.53
N SER A 127 -13.22 -7.12 -1.01
CA SER A 127 -13.13 -7.40 -2.43
C SER A 127 -14.28 -6.70 -3.15
N PRO A 128 -14.14 -6.47 -4.44
CA PRO A 128 -15.25 -5.88 -5.20
C PRO A 128 -16.50 -6.71 -5.16
N GLU A 129 -16.37 -8.03 -5.01
CA GLU A 129 -17.53 -8.90 -4.95
C GLU A 129 -18.31 -8.74 -3.66
N ASP A 130 -17.66 -8.30 -2.62
CA ASP A 130 -18.29 -8.14 -1.32
C ASP A 130 -19.01 -6.82 -1.18
N LEU A 131 -18.74 -5.88 -2.06
CA LEU A 131 -19.27 -4.55 -1.98
C LEU A 131 -19.79 -4.09 -3.32
N ASN A 132 -20.87 -3.35 -3.29
CA ASN A 132 -21.37 -2.73 -4.51
C ASN A 132 -20.65 -1.38 -4.67
N LEU A 133 -19.46 -1.43 -5.18
CA LEU A 133 -18.61 -0.26 -5.24
C LEU A 133 -18.97 0.70 -6.35
N SER A 134 -19.87 0.31 -7.24
CA SER A 134 -20.25 1.20 -8.33
C SER A 134 -20.93 2.46 -7.81
N LEU A 135 -21.40 2.43 -6.59
CA LEU A 135 -22.08 3.56 -6.00
C LEU A 135 -21.14 4.58 -5.42
N ILE A 136 -19.85 4.25 -5.36
CA ILE A 136 -18.97 5.05 -4.60
C ILE A 136 -17.92 5.65 -5.45
N HIS A 137 -17.56 6.86 -5.13
CA HIS A 137 -16.67 7.56 -5.94
C HIS A 137 -15.74 8.35 -5.10
N ILE A 138 -14.52 8.31 -5.42
CA ILE A 138 -13.47 8.90 -4.68
C ILE A 138 -13.24 10.29 -5.13
N SER A 139 -12.99 11.12 -4.19
CA SER A 139 -12.40 12.34 -4.58
C SER A 139 -11.05 12.00 -5.17
N GLU A 140 -10.73 12.56 -6.20
CA GLU A 140 -9.79 12.18 -7.08
C GLU A 140 -8.42 12.36 -6.70
N PRO A 141 -7.74 11.37 -6.54
CA PRO A 141 -6.34 11.53 -6.36
C PRO A 141 -5.76 12.05 -7.62
N THR A 142 -4.80 12.83 -7.45
CA THR A 142 -4.18 13.46 -8.55
C THR A 142 -3.40 12.50 -9.41
N ARG A 143 -3.32 11.26 -9.03
CA ARG A 143 -2.46 10.35 -9.76
C ARG A 143 -3.24 9.39 -10.59
N GLN A 144 -4.23 9.84 -11.25
CA GLN A 144 -5.04 9.00 -12.06
C GLN A 144 -4.26 8.25 -13.09
N GLU A 145 -3.37 8.93 -13.72
CA GLU A 145 -2.60 8.32 -14.77
C GLU A 145 -1.75 7.17 -14.23
N ALA A 146 -1.41 7.22 -12.97
CA ALA A 146 -0.61 6.15 -12.39
C ALA A 146 -1.44 4.91 -12.12
N ILE A 147 -2.74 5.06 -12.05
CA ILE A 147 -3.63 3.95 -11.76
C ILE A 147 -4.08 3.26 -13.04
N SER A 148 -4.21 3.99 -14.06
CA SER A 148 -4.72 3.45 -15.34
C SER A 148 -3.71 2.65 -16.15
#